data_fe39ccbb59b30938189e558ba6433f95
#
_entry.id   fe39ccbb59b30938189e558ba6433f95
#
_cell.length_a   1.000
_cell.length_b   1.000
_cell.length_c   1.000
_cell.angle_alpha   90.00
_cell.angle_beta   90.00
_cell.angle_gamma   90.00
#
_symmetry.space_group_name_H-M   'P 1'
#
loop_
_entity.id
_entity.type
_entity.pdbx_description
1 polymer ?
#
loop_
_entity_poly.entity_id
_entity_poly.type
_entity_poly.pdbx_seq_one_letter_code
_entity_poly.pdbx_strand_id
1 'polypeptide(L)'
;MRSLERLGVNPITHLGAFACAAPKIFDSRANMTKKHDVQIIGGGLAGCEAAWQLAQRGVCVRLSEMRGSGDMTPAHQTDGLAELVCSNSFRSDDAENNAVGLLHQEMRDLGSLIMQAAEVAKVPAGSALAVDRDVFSETVTKHLENNSNIEIVRERVDVIPTDRPVIIATGPLTATNLAESIMAKTGEDRLAFFDAIAPIVYHDSIDMDIAWYASRWDKGDGKDYINCPMDEAQYRAFHQGLLDSDKAEFKEWETNTPYFEGCMPIEVMASRGLDTLRFGPMKPVGLDNPRTGRWAHAVVQLRQDNKQGTLWNMVGFQTKMKHKAQVELLRTIPGLEKAEFARLGGLHRNTFIRSPILLDRQLRLKSAPHIRFAGQITGCEGYVESSAVGLMAGIMTAAELGGRTVTAPPSTTALGALLGHITGDALADDYQPMNINFGLFAPLDEKVHKKSRKAAMTGRARTDLNSWIAAQAIAA
;
A
#
# COMPACT_ATOMS: atom_id res chain seq x y z
N MET A 1 49.47 29.52 48.13
CA MET A 1 49.10 30.03 49.48
C MET A 1 47.61 29.85 49.64
N ARG A 2 47.23 29.03 50.62
CA ARG A 2 45.99 29.01 51.44
C ARG A 2 44.66 29.00 50.73
N SER A 3 43.99 27.84 50.65
CA SER A 3 43.13 27.20 51.67
C SER A 3 41.88 27.98 51.97
N LEU A 4 40.74 27.33 51.65
CA LEU A 4 39.67 27.12 52.59
C LEU A 4 38.73 26.00 52.10
N GLU A 5 38.74 25.01 52.92
CA GLU A 5 37.91 23.82 52.98
C GLU A 5 36.48 24.16 53.44
N ARG A 6 35.60 23.21 53.14
CA ARG A 6 34.38 22.84 53.87
C ARG A 6 33.08 23.53 53.44
N LEU A 7 32.29 22.76 52.75
CA LEU A 7 30.97 22.37 53.27
C LEU A 7 30.48 21.16 52.44
N GLY A 8 30.37 20.05 53.13
CA GLY A 8 29.96 18.76 52.64
C GLY A 8 28.50 18.72 52.31
N VAL A 9 28.22 18.15 51.17
CA VAL A 9 26.90 17.56 50.86
C VAL A 9 27.20 16.21 50.22
N ASN A 10 26.74 15.15 50.86
CA ASN A 10 26.83 13.77 50.40
C ASN A 10 26.03 13.59 49.07
N PRO A 11 26.53 12.84 48.10
CA PRO A 11 25.74 12.41 46.96
C PRO A 11 24.80 11.28 47.41
N ILE A 12 23.52 11.50 47.27
CA ILE A 12 22.47 10.46 47.39
C ILE A 12 22.60 9.52 46.21
N THR A 13 23.24 8.37 46.45
CA THR A 13 23.10 7.16 45.64
C THR A 13 21.72 6.58 45.93
N HIS A 14 20.82 6.53 44.96
CA HIS A 14 19.79 5.50 44.74
C HIS A 14 18.96 5.90 43.51
N LEU A 15 19.47 5.58 42.33
CA LEU A 15 18.59 5.28 41.17
C LEU A 15 18.52 3.75 41.07
N GLY A 16 17.49 3.20 41.69
CA GLY A 16 17.12 1.81 41.53
C GLY A 16 16.73 1.57 40.07
N ALA A 17 17.52 0.77 39.38
CA ALA A 17 17.14 0.19 38.11
C ALA A 17 15.92 -0.72 38.35
N PHE A 18 14.74 -0.29 37.97
CA PHE A 18 13.61 -1.20 37.78
C PHE A 18 13.92 -2.06 36.57
N ALA A 19 14.56 -3.20 36.80
CA ALA A 19 14.59 -4.30 35.86
C ALA A 19 13.15 -4.85 35.80
N CYS A 20 12.46 -4.51 34.72
CA CYS A 20 11.21 -5.16 34.36
C CYS A 20 11.52 -6.62 34.07
N ALA A 21 11.28 -7.52 35.00
CA ALA A 21 11.42 -8.95 34.81
C ALA A 21 10.31 -9.39 33.85
N ALA A 22 10.67 -9.61 32.58
CA ALA A 22 9.81 -10.34 31.65
C ALA A 22 9.54 -11.75 32.22
N PRO A 23 8.31 -12.26 32.11
CA PRO A 23 8.04 -13.62 32.59
C PRO A 23 8.86 -14.60 31.75
N LYS A 24 9.71 -15.39 32.45
CA LYS A 24 10.41 -16.52 31.85
C LYS A 24 9.39 -17.59 31.48
N ILE A 25 9.03 -17.64 30.22
CA ILE A 25 8.31 -18.77 29.63
C ILE A 25 9.27 -19.44 28.64
N PHE A 26 9.46 -20.75 28.87
CA PHE A 26 10.27 -21.71 28.11
C PHE A 26 11.80 -21.61 28.24
N ASP A 27 12.30 -22.27 29.25
CA ASP A 27 13.68 -22.77 29.25
C ASP A 27 13.67 -24.27 28.91
N SER A 28 13.77 -24.56 27.61
CA SER A 28 14.15 -25.87 27.06
C SER A 28 14.95 -25.67 25.78
N ARG A 29 15.98 -24.80 25.83
CA ARG A 29 16.90 -24.59 24.70
C ARG A 29 18.17 -25.41 24.93
N ALA A 30 18.11 -26.70 24.63
CA ALA A 30 19.30 -27.49 24.33
C ALA A 30 19.33 -27.76 22.83
N ASN A 31 20.32 -27.18 22.11
CA ASN A 31 20.78 -27.54 20.75
C ASN A 31 19.69 -27.76 19.69
N MET A 32 19.16 -26.70 19.11
CA MET A 32 18.51 -26.76 17.78
C MET A 32 18.83 -25.47 17.02
N THR A 33 19.16 -25.60 15.72
CA THR A 33 19.07 -24.53 14.72
C THR A 33 17.90 -23.61 15.06
N LYS A 34 18.08 -22.26 15.00
CA LYS A 34 17.02 -21.28 15.33
C LYS A 34 15.71 -21.71 14.68
N LYS A 35 14.80 -22.29 15.47
CA LYS A 35 13.49 -22.71 14.97
C LYS A 35 12.64 -21.45 14.89
N HIS A 36 12.24 -21.07 13.69
CA HIS A 36 11.35 -19.92 13.49
C HIS A 36 9.95 -20.31 13.99
N ASP A 37 9.33 -19.38 14.71
CA ASP A 37 7.98 -19.57 15.26
C ASP A 37 6.91 -19.41 14.19
N VAL A 38 7.17 -18.55 13.17
CA VAL A 38 6.27 -18.22 12.06
C VAL A 38 7.05 -18.15 10.76
N GLN A 39 6.44 -18.61 9.67
CA GLN A 39 6.91 -18.33 8.32
C GLN A 39 5.97 -17.33 7.62
N ILE A 40 6.56 -16.29 7.02
CA ILE A 40 5.86 -15.34 6.14
C ILE A 40 6.32 -15.61 4.72
N ILE A 41 5.38 -15.76 3.81
CA ILE A 41 5.64 -15.96 2.38
C ILE A 41 5.29 -14.67 1.64
N GLY A 42 6.32 -14.02 1.06
CA GLY A 42 6.23 -12.76 0.34
C GLY A 42 6.78 -11.58 1.13
N GLY A 43 7.84 -10.95 0.61
CA GLY A 43 8.52 -9.76 1.15
C GLY A 43 7.99 -8.44 0.56
N GLY A 44 6.70 -8.39 0.20
CA GLY A 44 6.00 -7.17 -0.16
C GLY A 44 5.59 -6.34 1.06
N LEU A 45 4.80 -5.28 0.86
CA LEU A 45 4.35 -4.36 1.92
C LEU A 45 3.72 -5.09 3.12
N ALA A 46 2.77 -5.99 2.86
CA ALA A 46 2.07 -6.72 3.92
C ALA A 46 2.97 -7.69 4.68
N GLY A 47 3.85 -8.42 3.97
CA GLY A 47 4.75 -9.37 4.60
C GLY A 47 5.84 -8.68 5.43
N CYS A 48 6.39 -7.58 4.95
CA CYS A 48 7.37 -6.76 5.69
C CYS A 48 6.74 -6.17 6.96
N GLU A 49 5.53 -5.64 6.85
CA GLU A 49 4.81 -5.10 8.01
C GLU A 49 4.50 -6.19 9.04
N ALA A 50 4.01 -7.37 8.59
CA ALA A 50 3.73 -8.51 9.47
C ALA A 50 5.00 -9.01 10.17
N ALA A 51 6.13 -9.12 9.44
CA ALA A 51 7.42 -9.52 9.99
C ALA A 51 7.88 -8.56 11.09
N TRP A 52 7.77 -7.25 10.83
CA TRP A 52 8.09 -6.21 11.81
C TRP A 52 7.25 -6.33 13.08
N GLN A 53 5.94 -6.42 12.94
CA GLN A 53 5.01 -6.50 14.08
C GLN A 53 5.24 -7.76 14.93
N LEU A 54 5.56 -8.88 14.31
CA LEU A 54 5.93 -10.12 15.00
C LEU A 54 7.26 -9.96 15.76
N ALA A 55 8.28 -9.44 15.08
CA ALA A 55 9.61 -9.31 15.64
C ALA A 55 9.66 -8.32 16.82
N GLN A 56 8.92 -7.20 16.75
CA GLN A 56 8.78 -6.24 17.85
C GLN A 56 8.13 -6.88 19.10
N ARG A 57 7.41 -7.97 18.93
CA ARG A 57 6.77 -8.76 20.01
C ARG A 57 7.57 -10.01 20.40
N GLY A 58 8.83 -10.09 19.97
CA GLY A 58 9.77 -11.15 20.35
C GLY A 58 9.58 -12.49 19.63
N VAL A 59 8.79 -12.52 18.54
CA VAL A 59 8.57 -13.72 17.72
C VAL A 59 9.69 -13.88 16.69
N CYS A 60 10.24 -15.08 16.55
CA CYS A 60 11.23 -15.40 15.53
C CYS A 60 10.55 -15.69 14.18
N VAL A 61 10.89 -14.89 13.15
CA VAL A 61 10.24 -14.89 11.85
C VAL A 61 11.18 -15.39 10.76
N ARG A 62 10.71 -16.31 9.91
CA ARG A 62 11.30 -16.60 8.59
C ARG A 62 10.49 -15.85 7.54
N LEU A 63 11.08 -14.86 6.89
CA LEU A 63 10.51 -14.14 5.77
C LEU A 63 11.06 -14.70 4.45
N SER A 64 10.25 -15.47 3.72
CA SER A 64 10.61 -16.05 2.43
C SER A 64 10.19 -15.11 1.31
N GLU A 65 11.16 -14.67 0.49
CA GLU A 65 10.95 -13.79 -0.67
C GLU A 65 11.61 -14.39 -1.91
N MET A 66 10.85 -14.53 -3.00
CA MET A 66 11.35 -15.16 -4.21
C MET A 66 12.31 -14.28 -5.02
N ARG A 67 12.20 -12.94 -4.94
CA ARG A 67 13.14 -12.04 -5.60
C ARG A 67 14.51 -12.14 -4.96
N GLY A 68 15.56 -12.19 -5.78
CA GLY A 68 16.93 -12.47 -5.35
C GLY A 68 17.27 -13.96 -5.23
N SER A 69 16.31 -14.88 -5.52
CA SER A 69 16.59 -16.32 -5.66
C SER A 69 16.82 -16.77 -7.11
N GLY A 70 16.74 -15.86 -8.06
CA GLY A 70 16.70 -16.11 -9.49
C GLY A 70 15.30 -15.99 -10.11
N ASP A 71 14.28 -15.88 -9.29
CA ASP A 71 12.90 -15.63 -9.70
C ASP A 71 12.53 -14.14 -9.57
N MET A 72 11.69 -13.66 -10.50
CA MET A 72 11.20 -12.28 -10.53
C MET A 72 9.74 -12.27 -10.98
N THR A 73 8.95 -11.32 -10.50
CA THR A 73 7.61 -11.08 -11.04
C THR A 73 7.67 -10.14 -12.25
N PRO A 74 6.65 -10.13 -13.11
CA PRO A 74 6.64 -9.22 -14.26
C PRO A 74 6.62 -7.72 -13.89
N ALA A 75 6.23 -7.36 -12.66
CA ALA A 75 6.10 -5.96 -12.22
C ALA A 75 7.30 -5.44 -11.44
N HIS A 76 8.00 -6.30 -10.70
CA HIS A 76 9.14 -5.92 -9.90
C HIS A 76 10.41 -5.77 -10.76
N GLN A 77 11.31 -4.90 -10.34
CA GLN A 77 12.56 -4.60 -11.05
C GLN A 77 13.80 -4.80 -10.18
N THR A 78 13.62 -4.91 -8.86
CA THR A 78 14.70 -5.03 -7.88
C THR A 78 14.48 -6.20 -6.92
N ASP A 79 15.54 -6.57 -6.20
CA ASP A 79 15.46 -7.56 -5.12
C ASP A 79 15.07 -6.92 -3.78
N GLY A 80 14.86 -5.60 -3.73
CA GLY A 80 14.49 -4.85 -2.53
C GLY A 80 13.14 -5.28 -1.96
N LEU A 81 13.02 -5.30 -0.62
CA LEU A 81 11.76 -5.61 0.03
C LEU A 81 10.78 -4.43 -0.09
N ALA A 82 9.48 -4.70 -0.03
CA ALA A 82 8.41 -3.71 -0.12
C ALA A 82 8.51 -2.78 -1.35
N GLU A 83 9.03 -3.26 -2.48
CA GLU A 83 9.12 -2.50 -3.72
C GLU A 83 7.74 -2.01 -4.19
N LEU A 84 7.64 -0.71 -4.51
CA LEU A 84 6.41 -0.08 -5.00
C LEU A 84 6.35 -0.16 -6.53
N VAL A 85 5.53 -1.04 -7.07
CA VAL A 85 5.52 -1.40 -8.49
C VAL A 85 4.61 -0.53 -9.37
N CYS A 86 3.49 -0.02 -8.86
CA CYS A 86 2.48 0.71 -9.64
C CYS A 86 2.65 2.22 -9.51
N SER A 87 2.63 2.73 -8.28
CA SER A 87 2.64 4.16 -7.94
C SER A 87 3.64 4.38 -6.80
N ASN A 88 4.12 5.61 -6.63
CA ASN A 88 4.91 6.00 -5.47
C ASN A 88 4.05 6.68 -4.39
N SER A 89 2.73 6.63 -4.50
CA SER A 89 1.81 7.34 -3.60
C SER A 89 1.04 6.39 -2.71
N PHE A 90 1.02 6.72 -1.43
CA PHE A 90 0.12 6.16 -0.42
C PHE A 90 -1.21 6.92 -0.33
N ARG A 91 -1.52 7.79 -1.31
CA ARG A 91 -2.71 8.64 -1.39
C ARG A 91 -2.73 9.75 -0.32
N SER A 92 -3.91 10.25 0.04
CA SER A 92 -4.05 11.38 0.97
C SER A 92 -3.59 11.06 2.38
N ASP A 93 -2.79 11.96 2.99
CA ASP A 93 -2.35 11.87 4.39
C ASP A 93 -3.21 12.73 5.35
N ASP A 94 -4.34 13.26 4.86
CA ASP A 94 -5.31 14.03 5.66
C ASP A 94 -6.14 13.08 6.52
N ALA A 95 -5.72 12.89 7.77
CA ALA A 95 -6.38 12.00 8.73
C ALA A 95 -7.72 12.53 9.26
N GLU A 96 -8.10 13.76 8.93
CA GLU A 96 -9.36 14.36 9.40
C GLU A 96 -10.50 14.21 8.40
N ASN A 97 -10.18 14.23 7.10
CA ASN A 97 -11.20 14.29 6.06
C ASN A 97 -11.14 13.11 5.08
N ASN A 98 -10.14 12.24 5.21
CA ASN A 98 -9.96 11.08 4.33
C ASN A 98 -9.82 9.78 5.11
N ALA A 99 -10.53 8.74 4.67
CA ALA A 99 -10.47 7.43 5.30
C ALA A 99 -9.06 6.80 5.22
N VAL A 100 -8.34 7.00 4.09
CA VAL A 100 -6.98 6.52 3.95
C VAL A 100 -6.00 7.29 4.83
N GLY A 101 -6.14 8.61 4.97
CA GLY A 101 -5.32 9.39 5.90
C GLY A 101 -5.56 9.00 7.36
N LEU A 102 -6.81 8.67 7.71
CA LEU A 102 -7.12 8.09 9.02
C LEU A 102 -6.44 6.73 9.19
N LEU A 103 -6.46 5.86 8.17
CA LEU A 103 -5.76 4.57 8.21
C LEU A 103 -4.25 4.74 8.40
N HIS A 104 -3.63 5.75 7.76
CA HIS A 104 -2.22 6.09 8.00
C HIS A 104 -1.97 6.41 9.48
N GLN A 105 -2.84 7.23 10.08
CA GLN A 105 -2.69 7.60 11.48
C GLN A 105 -2.85 6.39 12.41
N GLU A 106 -3.86 5.56 12.17
CA GLU A 106 -4.08 4.33 12.94
C GLU A 106 -2.89 3.34 12.84
N MET A 107 -2.26 3.25 11.67
CA MET A 107 -1.03 2.46 11.49
C MET A 107 0.17 3.08 12.21
N ARG A 108 0.33 4.42 12.20
CA ARG A 108 1.37 5.12 12.96
C ARG A 108 1.22 4.87 14.46
N ASP A 109 -0.01 4.94 14.97
CA ASP A 109 -0.32 4.70 16.39
C ASP A 109 -0.02 3.25 16.83
N LEU A 110 0.06 2.31 15.88
CA LEU A 110 0.43 0.90 16.10
C LEU A 110 1.89 0.58 15.74
N GLY A 111 2.72 1.59 15.50
CA GLY A 111 4.16 1.41 15.25
C GLY A 111 4.50 0.78 13.90
N SER A 112 3.74 1.09 12.84
CA SER A 112 3.95 0.58 11.48
C SER A 112 5.33 0.91 10.92
N LEU A 113 6.08 -0.10 10.46
CA LEU A 113 7.33 0.07 9.71
C LEU A 113 7.11 0.79 8.39
N ILE A 114 6.04 0.43 7.68
CA ILE A 114 5.75 1.02 6.37
C ILE A 114 5.49 2.53 6.49
N MET A 115 4.79 2.97 7.52
CA MET A 115 4.57 4.40 7.75
C MET A 115 5.85 5.12 8.18
N GLN A 116 6.72 4.49 8.98
CA GLN A 116 8.03 5.03 9.36
C GLN A 116 8.93 5.21 8.13
N ALA A 117 9.02 4.19 7.27
CA ALA A 117 9.79 4.25 6.03
C ALA A 117 9.24 5.27 5.05
N ALA A 118 7.91 5.42 4.97
CA ALA A 118 7.28 6.41 4.12
C ALA A 118 7.61 7.85 4.56
N GLU A 119 7.71 8.12 5.86
CA GLU A 119 8.11 9.45 6.35
C GLU A 119 9.58 9.78 6.02
N VAL A 120 10.50 8.78 6.13
CA VAL A 120 11.90 8.94 5.72
C VAL A 120 12.06 9.20 4.22
N ALA A 121 11.24 8.54 3.40
CA ALA A 121 11.31 8.57 1.94
C ALA A 121 10.43 9.65 1.30
N LYS A 122 9.71 10.46 2.08
CA LYS A 122 8.70 11.41 1.62
C LYS A 122 9.23 12.38 0.56
N VAL A 123 8.41 12.62 -0.47
CA VAL A 123 8.64 13.62 -1.52
C VAL A 123 7.42 14.56 -1.63
N PRO A 124 7.58 15.77 -2.17
CA PRO A 124 6.47 16.73 -2.32
C PRO A 124 5.34 16.15 -3.18
N ALA A 125 4.10 16.20 -2.68
CA ALA A 125 2.91 15.72 -3.39
C ALA A 125 1.60 16.34 -2.85
N GLY A 126 1.62 17.60 -2.40
CA GLY A 126 0.46 18.29 -1.86
C GLY A 126 -0.07 17.63 -0.58
N SER A 127 -1.33 17.22 -0.59
CA SER A 127 -1.94 16.50 0.54
C SER A 127 -1.76 14.99 0.49
N ALA A 128 -1.05 14.47 -0.52
CA ALA A 128 -0.77 13.04 -0.62
C ALA A 128 0.57 12.69 0.05
N LEU A 129 0.66 11.48 0.61
CA LEU A 129 1.92 10.89 1.03
C LEU A 129 2.51 10.18 -0.19
N ALA A 130 3.51 10.78 -0.81
CA ALA A 130 4.30 10.17 -1.88
C ALA A 130 5.74 9.99 -1.42
N VAL A 131 6.42 9.00 -1.97
CA VAL A 131 7.75 8.59 -1.53
C VAL A 131 8.70 8.40 -2.71
N ASP A 132 9.99 8.58 -2.45
CA ASP A 132 11.06 8.05 -3.28
C ASP A 132 11.07 6.53 -3.12
N ARG A 133 10.89 5.79 -4.20
CA ARG A 133 10.72 4.33 -4.19
C ARG A 133 11.94 3.59 -3.68
N ASP A 134 13.11 4.05 -4.11
CA ASP A 134 14.38 3.39 -3.79
C ASP A 134 14.72 3.61 -2.31
N VAL A 135 14.61 4.85 -1.84
CA VAL A 135 14.82 5.21 -0.42
C VAL A 135 13.83 4.48 0.48
N PHE A 136 12.57 4.35 0.04
CA PHE A 136 11.53 3.64 0.80
C PHE A 136 11.86 2.15 0.94
N SER A 137 12.10 1.46 -0.18
CA SER A 137 12.43 0.03 -0.19
C SER A 137 13.72 -0.27 0.58
N GLU A 138 14.76 0.55 0.40
CA GLU A 138 16.01 0.42 1.14
C GLU A 138 15.81 0.59 2.65
N THR A 139 14.98 1.57 3.07
CA THR A 139 14.69 1.81 4.48
C THR A 139 13.97 0.61 5.11
N VAL A 140 12.95 0.07 4.44
CA VAL A 140 12.25 -1.14 4.92
C VAL A 140 13.20 -2.32 5.01
N THR A 141 13.98 -2.56 3.96
CA THR A 141 14.94 -3.69 3.90
C THR A 141 15.93 -3.62 5.04
N LYS A 142 16.57 -2.47 5.26
CA LYS A 142 17.54 -2.26 6.36
C LYS A 142 16.95 -2.49 7.76
N HIS A 143 15.71 -2.05 7.99
CA HIS A 143 15.05 -2.27 9.29
C HIS A 143 14.82 -3.76 9.57
N LEU A 144 14.44 -4.52 8.55
CA LEU A 144 14.19 -5.96 8.69
C LEU A 144 15.50 -6.74 8.81
N GLU A 145 16.53 -6.43 8.02
CA GLU A 145 17.85 -7.07 8.08
C GLU A 145 18.56 -6.85 9.43
N ASN A 146 18.38 -5.67 10.02
CA ASN A 146 18.99 -5.34 11.30
C ASN A 146 18.23 -5.92 12.51
N ASN A 147 17.09 -6.57 12.32
CA ASN A 147 16.32 -7.16 13.41
C ASN A 147 16.69 -8.63 13.62
N SER A 148 17.28 -8.94 14.77
CA SER A 148 17.76 -10.30 15.09
C SER A 148 16.68 -11.38 15.16
N ASN A 149 15.40 -11.00 15.24
CA ASN A 149 14.27 -11.92 15.24
C ASN A 149 13.75 -12.23 13.82
N ILE A 150 14.31 -11.58 12.77
CA ILE A 150 13.89 -11.80 11.38
C ILE A 150 15.03 -12.46 10.61
N GLU A 151 14.75 -13.60 9.99
CA GLU A 151 15.60 -14.20 8.96
C GLU A 151 14.95 -14.00 7.60
N ILE A 152 15.60 -13.22 6.73
CA ILE A 152 15.18 -13.04 5.34
C ILE A 152 15.81 -14.16 4.52
N VAL A 153 14.98 -14.98 3.88
CA VAL A 153 15.42 -16.09 3.04
C VAL A 153 14.98 -15.83 1.60
N ARG A 154 15.95 -15.74 0.71
CA ARG A 154 15.71 -15.58 -0.73
C ARG A 154 15.40 -16.93 -1.34
N GLU A 155 14.13 -17.28 -1.35
CA GLU A 155 13.60 -18.55 -1.85
C GLU A 155 12.20 -18.39 -2.42
N ARG A 156 11.89 -19.20 -3.41
CA ARG A 156 10.53 -19.39 -3.89
C ARG A 156 9.85 -20.51 -3.11
N VAL A 157 8.69 -20.24 -2.56
CA VAL A 157 7.85 -21.21 -1.86
C VAL A 157 6.72 -21.63 -2.79
N ASP A 158 6.68 -22.89 -3.18
CA ASP A 158 5.68 -23.45 -4.10
C ASP A 158 4.55 -24.18 -3.37
N VAL A 159 4.77 -24.63 -2.13
CA VAL A 159 3.80 -25.38 -1.31
C VAL A 159 3.69 -24.77 0.07
N ILE A 160 2.46 -24.62 0.57
CA ILE A 160 2.21 -24.04 1.89
C ILE A 160 2.76 -24.98 2.98
N PRO A 161 3.67 -24.51 3.86
CA PRO A 161 4.15 -25.28 4.99
C PRO A 161 3.03 -25.68 5.96
N THR A 162 3.14 -26.87 6.57
CA THR A 162 2.13 -27.41 7.49
C THR A 162 2.66 -27.64 8.90
N ASP A 163 3.95 -27.42 9.13
CA ASP A 163 4.66 -27.70 10.39
C ASP A 163 4.67 -26.51 11.37
N ARG A 164 4.19 -25.35 10.96
CA ARG A 164 4.19 -24.11 11.74
C ARG A 164 3.12 -23.12 11.26
N PRO A 165 2.80 -22.08 12.04
CA PRO A 165 1.99 -20.95 11.57
C PRO A 165 2.59 -20.27 10.34
N VAL A 166 1.74 -19.96 9.35
CA VAL A 166 2.12 -19.34 8.08
C VAL A 166 1.29 -18.09 7.83
N ILE A 167 1.92 -17.02 7.39
CA ILE A 167 1.23 -15.83 6.83
C ILE A 167 1.54 -15.75 5.34
N ILE A 168 0.52 -15.89 4.50
CA ILE A 168 0.63 -15.75 3.04
C ILE A 168 0.39 -14.28 2.70
N ALA A 169 1.47 -13.59 2.29
CA ALA A 169 1.49 -12.15 1.99
C ALA A 169 2.10 -11.87 0.61
N THR A 170 1.86 -12.78 -0.33
CA THR A 170 2.46 -12.78 -1.67
C THR A 170 1.87 -11.73 -2.61
N GLY A 171 0.85 -11.00 -2.15
CA GLY A 171 0.22 -9.96 -2.91
C GLY A 171 -0.46 -10.47 -4.20
N PRO A 172 -0.60 -9.59 -5.21
CA PRO A 172 -1.36 -9.92 -6.40
C PRO A 172 -0.60 -10.81 -7.40
N LEU A 173 0.72 -10.88 -7.32
CA LEU A 173 1.59 -11.59 -8.26
C LEU A 173 2.15 -12.89 -7.65
N THR A 174 1.28 -13.65 -7.00
CA THR A 174 1.61 -14.95 -6.41
C THR A 174 2.11 -15.93 -7.48
N ALA A 175 3.20 -16.63 -7.19
CA ALA A 175 3.76 -17.65 -8.07
C ALA A 175 2.74 -18.77 -8.37
N THR A 176 2.74 -19.29 -9.59
CA THR A 176 1.71 -20.22 -10.09
C THR A 176 1.54 -21.45 -9.20
N ASN A 177 2.65 -22.11 -8.83
CA ASN A 177 2.57 -23.32 -8.01
C ASN A 177 2.01 -23.04 -6.60
N LEU A 178 2.38 -21.90 -6.00
CA LEU A 178 1.82 -21.51 -4.72
C LEU A 178 0.33 -21.14 -4.86
N ALA A 179 -0.07 -20.49 -5.95
CA ALA A 179 -1.48 -20.19 -6.23
C ALA A 179 -2.30 -21.50 -6.36
N GLU A 180 -1.76 -22.53 -7.01
CA GLU A 180 -2.38 -23.86 -7.07
C GLU A 180 -2.46 -24.51 -5.67
N SER A 181 -1.42 -24.38 -4.86
CA SER A 181 -1.43 -24.86 -3.47
C SER A 181 -2.48 -24.14 -2.63
N ILE A 182 -2.68 -22.83 -2.84
CA ILE A 182 -3.74 -22.02 -2.20
C ILE A 182 -5.12 -22.52 -2.67
N MET A 183 -5.34 -22.66 -3.98
CA MET A 183 -6.61 -23.17 -4.54
C MET A 183 -6.97 -24.54 -3.96
N ALA A 184 -6.01 -25.45 -3.88
CA ALA A 184 -6.24 -26.78 -3.28
C ALA A 184 -6.64 -26.73 -1.80
N LYS A 185 -6.20 -25.71 -1.05
CA LYS A 185 -6.57 -25.51 0.38
C LYS A 185 -7.88 -24.75 0.58
N THR A 186 -8.21 -23.85 -0.33
CA THR A 186 -9.41 -22.99 -0.25
C THR A 186 -10.63 -23.57 -0.95
N GLY A 187 -10.43 -24.49 -1.89
CA GLY A 187 -11.49 -25.00 -2.77
C GLY A 187 -11.94 -24.01 -3.84
N GLU A 188 -11.15 -22.96 -4.09
CA GLU A 188 -11.43 -21.93 -5.09
C GLU A 188 -11.00 -22.40 -6.50
N ASP A 189 -11.88 -22.23 -7.48
CA ASP A 189 -11.60 -22.60 -8.87
C ASP A 189 -10.77 -21.57 -9.63
N ARG A 190 -10.80 -20.30 -9.18
CA ARG A 190 -10.14 -19.16 -9.83
C ARG A 190 -9.72 -18.10 -8.82
N LEU A 191 -8.55 -17.52 -9.04
CA LEU A 191 -8.00 -16.42 -8.24
C LEU A 191 -7.40 -15.37 -9.18
N ALA A 192 -8.20 -14.49 -9.81
CA ALA A 192 -7.63 -13.48 -10.70
C ALA A 192 -8.52 -12.26 -10.98
N PHE A 193 -7.89 -11.08 -11.06
CA PHE A 193 -8.37 -9.86 -11.71
C PHE A 193 -7.20 -9.16 -12.43
N PHE A 194 -7.49 -8.10 -13.23
CA PHE A 194 -6.46 -7.35 -13.92
C PHE A 194 -6.18 -6.00 -13.27
N ASP A 195 -4.89 -5.65 -13.20
CA ASP A 195 -4.38 -4.36 -12.76
C ASP A 195 -3.45 -3.76 -13.81
N ALA A 196 -3.47 -2.44 -13.97
CA ALA A 196 -2.65 -1.74 -14.95
C ALA A 196 -1.71 -0.74 -14.28
N ILE A 197 -0.53 -0.56 -14.86
CA ILE A 197 0.54 0.30 -14.37
C ILE A 197 0.65 1.55 -15.25
N ALA A 198 0.93 2.72 -14.62
CA ALA A 198 1.13 3.99 -15.31
C ALA A 198 2.59 4.20 -15.73
N PRO A 199 2.84 4.96 -16.83
CA PRO A 199 4.18 5.33 -17.27
C PRO A 199 4.88 6.31 -16.32
N ILE A 200 6.24 6.27 -16.34
CA ILE A 200 7.12 7.20 -15.64
C ILE A 200 7.99 7.92 -16.68
N VAL A 201 8.07 9.25 -16.59
CA VAL A 201 8.78 10.13 -17.54
C VAL A 201 10.00 10.73 -16.87
N TYR A 202 11.11 10.89 -17.63
CA TYR A 202 12.27 11.67 -17.18
C TYR A 202 11.97 13.17 -17.23
N HIS A 203 12.29 13.88 -16.16
CA HIS A 203 12.02 15.32 -16.01
C HIS A 203 12.63 16.17 -17.12
N ASP A 204 13.89 15.90 -17.48
CA ASP A 204 14.65 16.64 -18.49
C ASP A 204 14.13 16.49 -19.92
N SER A 205 13.24 15.52 -20.13
CA SER A 205 12.54 15.29 -21.40
C SER A 205 11.19 16.01 -21.50
N ILE A 206 10.75 16.71 -20.43
CA ILE A 206 9.49 17.46 -20.37
C ILE A 206 9.75 18.90 -20.84
N ASP A 207 8.95 19.37 -21.77
CA ASP A 207 9.02 20.78 -22.22
C ASP A 207 8.33 21.70 -21.22
N MET A 208 9.14 22.34 -20.36
CA MET A 208 8.65 23.27 -19.34
C MET A 208 8.25 24.65 -19.89
N ASP A 209 8.48 24.91 -21.17
CA ASP A 209 7.92 26.11 -21.86
C ASP A 209 6.41 25.89 -22.14
N ILE A 210 5.95 24.66 -22.17
CA ILE A 210 4.54 24.30 -22.35
C ILE A 210 3.93 23.86 -21.02
N ALA A 211 4.54 22.92 -20.32
CA ALA A 211 4.12 22.44 -19.02
C ALA A 211 4.42 23.46 -17.90
N TRP A 212 3.77 23.31 -16.74
CA TRP A 212 4.04 24.18 -15.58
C TRP A 212 3.84 23.44 -14.26
N TYR A 213 4.51 23.92 -13.22
CA TYR A 213 4.30 23.47 -11.86
C TYR A 213 3.06 24.11 -11.26
N ALA A 214 2.14 23.30 -10.75
CA ALA A 214 1.03 23.75 -9.89
C ALA A 214 0.42 22.59 -9.15
N SER A 215 -0.12 22.86 -7.97
CA SER A 215 -0.99 21.93 -7.22
C SER A 215 -2.44 22.40 -7.35
N ARG A 216 -3.36 21.46 -7.43
CA ARG A 216 -4.80 21.76 -7.55
C ARG A 216 -5.29 22.55 -6.34
N TRP A 217 -5.85 23.75 -6.56
CA TRP A 217 -6.29 24.67 -5.53
C TRP A 217 -5.15 25.10 -4.60
N ASP A 218 -3.94 25.22 -5.10
CA ASP A 218 -2.72 25.63 -4.40
C ASP A 218 -2.47 24.84 -3.09
N LYS A 219 -2.89 23.56 -3.08
CA LYS A 219 -2.64 22.67 -1.94
C LYS A 219 -1.17 22.30 -1.85
N GLY A 220 -0.68 22.03 -0.62
CA GLY A 220 0.73 21.76 -0.37
C GLY A 220 1.58 23.00 -0.64
N ASP A 221 2.71 22.84 -1.32
CA ASP A 221 3.60 23.94 -1.70
C ASP A 221 3.13 24.70 -2.95
N GLY A 222 1.97 24.34 -3.50
CA GLY A 222 1.40 24.93 -4.71
C GLY A 222 2.09 24.52 -6.00
N LYS A 223 3.15 23.71 -5.95
CA LYS A 223 4.02 23.34 -7.09
C LYS A 223 4.35 21.85 -7.17
N ASP A 224 3.55 20.99 -6.56
CA ASP A 224 3.88 19.57 -6.38
C ASP A 224 3.66 18.71 -7.63
N TYR A 225 3.01 19.24 -8.66
CA TYR A 225 2.73 18.52 -9.90
C TYR A 225 3.20 19.32 -11.11
N ILE A 226 3.68 18.61 -12.13
CA ILE A 226 3.83 19.19 -13.48
C ILE A 226 2.52 18.94 -14.22
N ASN A 227 2.03 19.97 -14.91
CA ASN A 227 0.75 19.98 -15.59
C ASN A 227 0.96 20.23 -17.09
N CYS A 228 0.49 19.31 -17.94
CA CYS A 228 0.54 19.42 -19.39
C CYS A 228 -0.86 19.74 -19.91
N PRO A 229 -1.07 20.92 -20.55
CA PRO A 229 -2.38 21.36 -21.01
C PRO A 229 -2.75 20.72 -22.35
N MET A 230 -4.02 20.53 -22.57
CA MET A 230 -4.58 20.20 -23.90
C MET A 230 -5.74 21.13 -24.20
N ASP A 231 -5.82 21.62 -25.43
CA ASP A 231 -7.02 22.23 -25.98
C ASP A 231 -8.06 21.17 -26.38
N GLU A 232 -9.22 21.60 -26.87
CA GLU A 232 -10.29 20.67 -27.23
C GLU A 232 -9.92 19.77 -28.40
N ALA A 233 -9.24 20.31 -29.41
CA ALA A 233 -8.87 19.55 -30.61
C ALA A 233 -7.81 18.48 -30.26
N GLN A 234 -6.79 18.86 -29.48
CA GLN A 234 -5.76 17.96 -28.97
C GLN A 234 -6.36 16.86 -28.10
N TYR A 235 -7.26 17.22 -27.18
CA TYR A 235 -7.94 16.26 -26.31
C TYR A 235 -8.77 15.25 -27.12
N ARG A 236 -9.55 15.72 -28.10
CA ARG A 236 -10.37 14.83 -28.96
C ARG A 236 -9.49 13.87 -29.77
N ALA A 237 -8.38 14.36 -30.33
CA ALA A 237 -7.44 13.52 -31.05
C ALA A 237 -6.78 12.49 -30.12
N PHE A 238 -6.35 12.91 -28.92
CA PHE A 238 -5.79 12.03 -27.91
C PHE A 238 -6.78 10.97 -27.44
N HIS A 239 -8.03 11.36 -27.15
CA HIS A 239 -9.10 10.44 -26.76
C HIS A 239 -9.36 9.39 -27.85
N GLN A 240 -9.44 9.80 -29.11
CA GLN A 240 -9.60 8.88 -30.25
C GLN A 240 -8.38 7.95 -30.37
N GLY A 241 -7.17 8.48 -30.20
CA GLY A 241 -5.94 7.71 -30.20
C GLY A 241 -5.90 6.63 -29.11
N LEU A 242 -6.46 6.89 -27.92
CA LEU A 242 -6.61 5.87 -26.87
C LEU A 242 -7.54 4.73 -27.32
N LEU A 243 -8.63 5.07 -28.00
CA LEU A 243 -9.59 4.05 -28.49
C LEU A 243 -8.99 3.18 -29.60
N ASP A 244 -8.24 3.80 -30.50
CA ASP A 244 -7.67 3.17 -31.71
C ASP A 244 -6.32 2.50 -31.45
N SER A 245 -5.67 2.76 -30.29
CA SER A 245 -4.34 2.25 -29.98
C SER A 245 -4.29 0.73 -29.95
N ASP A 246 -3.13 0.19 -30.34
CA ASP A 246 -2.81 -1.25 -30.17
C ASP A 246 -2.75 -1.61 -28.69
N LYS A 247 -3.53 -2.62 -28.30
CA LYS A 247 -3.66 -3.10 -26.92
C LYS A 247 -3.07 -4.50 -26.78
N ALA A 248 -2.70 -4.85 -25.54
CA ALA A 248 -2.32 -6.23 -25.23
C ALA A 248 -3.53 -7.16 -25.49
N GLU A 249 -3.26 -8.26 -26.17
CA GLU A 249 -4.26 -9.30 -26.45
C GLU A 249 -4.50 -10.15 -25.20
N PHE A 250 -5.76 -10.39 -24.90
CA PHE A 250 -6.17 -11.30 -23.84
C PHE A 250 -6.25 -12.74 -24.39
N LYS A 251 -5.86 -13.70 -23.57
CA LYS A 251 -6.22 -15.09 -23.81
C LYS A 251 -7.74 -15.24 -23.62
N GLU A 252 -8.35 -16.21 -24.30
CA GLU A 252 -9.81 -16.40 -24.36
C GLU A 252 -10.46 -16.46 -22.96
N TRP A 253 -9.80 -17.06 -21.99
CA TRP A 253 -10.25 -17.14 -20.59
C TRP A 253 -10.04 -15.85 -19.76
N GLU A 254 -9.27 -14.90 -20.25
CA GLU A 254 -9.03 -13.59 -19.64
C GLU A 254 -10.07 -12.54 -20.03
N THR A 255 -10.83 -12.80 -21.12
CA THR A 255 -11.77 -11.85 -21.71
C THR A 255 -12.88 -11.42 -20.75
N ASN A 256 -13.25 -12.29 -19.80
CA ASN A 256 -14.31 -12.05 -18.81
C ASN A 256 -13.76 -11.66 -17.42
N THR A 257 -12.47 -11.38 -17.28
CA THR A 257 -11.90 -10.98 -15.99
C THR A 257 -12.09 -9.48 -15.78
N PRO A 258 -12.71 -9.03 -14.67
CA PRO A 258 -12.99 -7.62 -14.44
C PRO A 258 -11.72 -6.83 -14.14
N TYR A 259 -11.72 -5.53 -14.51
CA TYR A 259 -10.73 -4.58 -14.06
C TYR A 259 -11.10 -4.05 -12.68
N PHE A 260 -10.10 -3.83 -11.84
CA PHE A 260 -10.28 -3.04 -10.63
C PHE A 260 -10.50 -1.56 -10.99
N GLU A 261 -11.54 -0.92 -10.45
CA GLU A 261 -11.89 0.47 -10.82
C GLU A 261 -10.79 1.48 -10.50
N GLY A 262 -10.05 1.29 -9.41
CA GLY A 262 -8.96 2.17 -8.99
C GLY A 262 -7.72 2.12 -9.88
N CYS A 263 -7.51 1.02 -10.62
CA CYS A 263 -6.40 0.81 -11.55
C CYS A 263 -6.89 0.53 -12.99
N MET A 264 -8.07 1.03 -13.30
CA MET A 264 -8.68 0.86 -14.63
C MET A 264 -7.80 1.51 -15.71
N PRO A 265 -7.51 0.80 -16.81
CA PRO A 265 -6.76 1.38 -17.92
C PRO A 265 -7.45 2.62 -18.49
N ILE A 266 -6.65 3.65 -18.81
CA ILE A 266 -7.16 4.94 -19.29
C ILE A 266 -7.97 4.81 -20.58
N GLU A 267 -7.61 3.88 -21.47
CA GLU A 267 -8.37 3.59 -22.69
C GLU A 267 -9.72 2.93 -22.41
N VAL A 268 -9.87 2.20 -21.29
CA VAL A 268 -11.15 1.66 -20.82
C VAL A 268 -12.01 2.78 -20.23
N MET A 269 -11.40 3.72 -19.50
CA MET A 269 -12.11 4.93 -19.06
C MET A 269 -12.57 5.77 -20.26
N ALA A 270 -11.72 5.94 -21.28
CA ALA A 270 -12.06 6.66 -22.52
C ALA A 270 -13.26 6.04 -23.24
N SER A 271 -13.35 4.72 -23.29
CA SER A 271 -14.47 4.03 -23.94
C SER A 271 -15.85 4.25 -23.27
N ARG A 272 -15.87 4.75 -22.04
CA ARG A 272 -17.11 5.09 -21.30
C ARG A 272 -17.74 6.41 -21.76
N GLY A 273 -17.01 7.22 -22.53
CA GLY A 273 -17.50 8.47 -23.10
C GLY A 273 -16.43 9.56 -23.18
N LEU A 274 -16.64 10.50 -24.12
CA LEU A 274 -15.67 11.54 -24.44
C LEU A 274 -15.27 12.39 -23.22
N ASP A 275 -16.19 12.71 -22.34
CA ASP A 275 -15.91 13.56 -21.18
C ASP A 275 -15.41 12.80 -19.94
N THR A 276 -15.39 11.46 -19.95
CA THR A 276 -15.03 10.65 -18.78
C THR A 276 -13.66 11.03 -18.23
N LEU A 277 -12.64 11.19 -19.08
CA LEU A 277 -11.29 11.53 -18.64
C LEU A 277 -11.21 12.94 -18.05
N ARG A 278 -12.02 13.89 -18.56
CA ARG A 278 -12.06 15.29 -18.08
C ARG A 278 -12.73 15.43 -16.72
N PHE A 279 -13.55 14.49 -16.31
CA PHE A 279 -14.09 14.37 -14.94
C PHE A 279 -13.25 13.46 -14.04
N GLY A 280 -12.28 12.76 -14.62
CA GLY A 280 -11.36 11.82 -13.98
C GLY A 280 -9.90 12.32 -13.99
N PRO A 281 -8.96 11.52 -14.55
CA PRO A 281 -7.51 11.78 -14.46
C PRO A 281 -7.06 13.05 -15.19
N MET A 282 -7.79 13.50 -16.20
CA MET A 282 -7.43 14.69 -16.99
C MET A 282 -8.27 15.93 -16.63
N LYS A 283 -8.82 15.99 -15.42
CA LYS A 283 -9.65 17.10 -14.96
C LYS A 283 -8.87 18.42 -14.91
N PRO A 284 -9.33 19.51 -15.57
CA PRO A 284 -8.61 20.80 -15.58
C PRO A 284 -8.93 21.71 -14.38
N VAL A 285 -10.04 21.46 -13.69
CA VAL A 285 -10.60 22.33 -12.65
C VAL A 285 -9.62 22.53 -11.49
N GLY A 286 -9.36 23.78 -11.10
CA GLY A 286 -8.45 24.15 -10.02
C GLY A 286 -6.96 24.18 -10.44
N LEU A 287 -6.68 24.24 -11.76
CA LEU A 287 -5.35 24.36 -12.33
C LEU A 287 -5.35 25.50 -13.36
N ASP A 288 -5.00 26.70 -12.91
CA ASP A 288 -4.89 27.85 -13.81
C ASP A 288 -3.61 27.74 -14.64
N ASN A 289 -3.75 27.85 -15.96
CA ASN A 289 -2.59 27.91 -16.84
C ASN A 289 -1.95 29.31 -16.73
N PRO A 290 -0.71 29.43 -16.24
CA PRO A 290 -0.08 30.74 -15.99
C PRO A 290 0.16 31.57 -17.26
N ARG A 291 0.14 30.93 -18.43
CA ARG A 291 0.33 31.63 -19.73
C ARG A 291 -0.96 32.24 -20.29
N THR A 292 -2.11 31.63 -19.97
CA THR A 292 -3.41 32.05 -20.50
C THR A 292 -4.33 32.66 -19.44
N GLY A 293 -4.03 32.47 -18.16
CA GLY A 293 -4.89 32.84 -17.04
C GLY A 293 -6.23 32.09 -17.01
N ARG A 294 -6.35 30.98 -17.74
CA ARG A 294 -7.58 30.19 -17.87
C ARG A 294 -7.30 28.71 -17.69
N TRP A 295 -8.31 27.94 -17.38
CA TRP A 295 -8.22 26.48 -17.42
C TRP A 295 -8.07 25.99 -18.86
N ALA A 296 -7.20 24.99 -19.05
CA ALA A 296 -7.15 24.23 -20.29
C ALA A 296 -8.44 23.39 -20.46
N HIS A 297 -8.65 22.85 -21.64
CA HIS A 297 -9.78 21.92 -21.87
C HIS A 297 -9.59 20.62 -21.09
N ALA A 298 -8.36 20.09 -21.07
CA ALA A 298 -7.95 18.98 -20.23
C ALA A 298 -6.51 19.18 -19.73
N VAL A 299 -6.10 18.50 -18.67
CA VAL A 299 -4.75 18.59 -18.12
C VAL A 299 -4.26 17.19 -17.74
N VAL A 300 -3.08 16.82 -18.24
CA VAL A 300 -2.35 15.66 -17.78
C VAL A 300 -1.45 16.08 -16.62
N GLN A 301 -1.55 15.40 -15.48
CA GLN A 301 -0.74 15.67 -14.30
C GLN A 301 0.37 14.64 -14.15
N LEU A 302 1.59 15.12 -13.90
CA LEU A 302 2.73 14.29 -13.54
C LEU A 302 3.07 14.56 -12.07
N ARG A 303 3.30 13.51 -11.30
CA ARG A 303 3.71 13.59 -9.90
C ARG A 303 5.14 13.13 -9.75
N GLN A 304 5.91 13.83 -8.90
CA GLN A 304 7.28 13.44 -8.59
C GLN A 304 7.36 12.00 -8.06
N ASP A 305 8.27 11.21 -8.61
CA ASP A 305 8.41 9.78 -8.32
C ASP A 305 9.67 9.46 -7.47
N ASN A 306 10.65 10.37 -7.41
CA ASN A 306 11.85 10.22 -6.60
C ASN A 306 12.28 11.55 -5.94
N LYS A 307 13.12 11.49 -4.88
CA LYS A 307 13.59 12.68 -4.14
C LYS A 307 14.38 13.68 -5.00
N GLN A 308 15.12 13.20 -6.00
CA GLN A 308 15.90 14.01 -6.90
C GLN A 308 15.04 14.83 -7.87
N GLY A 309 13.75 14.52 -8.00
CA GLY A 309 12.84 15.17 -8.95
C GLY A 309 13.14 14.84 -10.42
N THR A 310 13.91 13.79 -10.68
CA THR A 310 14.31 13.39 -12.04
C THR A 310 13.28 12.46 -12.71
N LEU A 311 12.38 11.83 -11.94
CA LEU A 311 11.37 10.89 -12.40
C LEU A 311 9.97 11.40 -12.04
N TRP A 312 9.02 11.30 -13.00
CA TRP A 312 7.66 11.81 -12.85
C TRP A 312 6.62 10.81 -13.34
N ASN A 313 5.72 10.39 -12.46
CA ASN A 313 4.67 9.43 -12.74
C ASN A 313 3.45 10.09 -13.37
N MET A 314 2.92 9.56 -14.46
CA MET A 314 1.71 10.03 -15.13
C MET A 314 0.47 9.62 -14.32
N VAL A 315 -0.16 10.57 -13.64
CA VAL A 315 -1.24 10.30 -12.69
C VAL A 315 -2.52 9.85 -13.40
N GLY A 316 -2.98 8.62 -13.09
CA GLY A 316 -4.20 8.07 -13.67
C GLY A 316 -4.06 7.56 -15.11
N PHE A 317 -2.83 7.34 -15.59
CA PHE A 317 -2.51 6.85 -16.92
C PHE A 317 -2.12 5.36 -16.94
N GLN A 318 -2.67 4.56 -16.05
CA GLN A 318 -2.56 3.12 -16.15
C GLN A 318 -3.08 2.66 -17.51
N THR A 319 -2.37 1.72 -18.16
CA THR A 319 -2.70 1.37 -19.54
C THR A 319 -2.39 -0.08 -19.88
N LYS A 320 -3.17 -0.65 -20.79
CA LYS A 320 -2.92 -1.93 -21.46
C LYS A 320 -2.42 -1.76 -22.92
N MET A 321 -2.14 -0.54 -23.36
CA MET A 321 -1.56 -0.30 -24.69
C MET A 321 -0.21 -1.01 -24.82
N LYS A 322 0.12 -1.50 -26.02
CA LYS A 322 1.46 -1.99 -26.33
C LYS A 322 2.48 -0.86 -26.22
N HIS A 323 3.71 -1.17 -25.81
CA HIS A 323 4.75 -0.16 -25.53
C HIS A 323 4.97 0.86 -26.65
N LYS A 324 4.99 0.39 -27.91
CA LYS A 324 5.12 1.31 -29.07
C LYS A 324 3.96 2.29 -29.16
N ALA A 325 2.72 1.81 -29.03
CA ALA A 325 1.53 2.65 -29.06
C ALA A 325 1.51 3.67 -27.91
N GLN A 326 2.01 3.29 -26.73
CA GLN A 326 2.16 4.23 -25.61
C GLN A 326 3.08 5.40 -25.98
N VAL A 327 4.29 5.11 -26.49
CA VAL A 327 5.26 6.16 -26.85
C VAL A 327 4.69 7.08 -27.91
N GLU A 328 4.08 6.52 -28.96
CA GLU A 328 3.49 7.29 -30.06
C GLU A 328 2.37 8.19 -29.59
N LEU A 329 1.43 7.66 -28.80
CA LEU A 329 0.27 8.42 -28.33
C LEU A 329 0.62 9.43 -27.23
N LEU A 330 1.41 9.03 -26.22
CA LEU A 330 1.74 9.92 -25.12
C LEU A 330 2.59 11.11 -25.54
N ARG A 331 3.38 10.98 -26.61
CA ARG A 331 4.11 12.09 -27.22
C ARG A 331 3.24 13.06 -28.03
N THR A 332 1.94 12.82 -28.18
CA THR A 332 0.99 13.82 -28.70
C THR A 332 0.52 14.82 -27.65
N ILE A 333 0.81 14.57 -26.37
CA ILE A 333 0.45 15.46 -25.26
C ILE A 333 1.41 16.67 -25.28
N PRO A 334 0.88 17.93 -25.33
CA PRO A 334 1.71 19.12 -25.28
C PRO A 334 2.61 19.16 -24.04
N GLY A 335 3.91 19.37 -24.27
CA GLY A 335 4.95 19.31 -23.26
C GLY A 335 5.59 17.92 -23.10
N LEU A 336 5.07 16.88 -23.77
CA LEU A 336 5.63 15.53 -23.76
C LEU A 336 6.08 15.05 -25.16
N GLU A 337 6.18 15.93 -26.15
CA GLU A 337 6.50 15.56 -27.54
C GLU A 337 7.86 14.86 -27.66
N LYS A 338 8.79 15.19 -26.77
CA LYS A 338 10.13 14.59 -26.71
C LYS A 338 10.31 13.70 -25.48
N ALA A 339 9.20 13.35 -24.80
CA ALA A 339 9.28 12.60 -23.55
C ALA A 339 10.04 11.28 -23.69
N GLU A 340 10.95 11.06 -22.77
CA GLU A 340 11.65 9.79 -22.56
C GLU A 340 11.04 9.10 -21.35
N PHE A 341 10.73 7.80 -21.49
CA PHE A 341 10.06 7.04 -20.48
C PHE A 341 11.06 6.16 -19.72
N ALA A 342 11.23 6.42 -18.44
CA ALA A 342 11.99 5.53 -17.55
C ALA A 342 11.27 4.17 -17.41
N ARG A 343 9.93 4.19 -17.50
CA ARG A 343 9.08 3.02 -17.45
C ARG A 343 7.84 3.26 -18.31
N LEU A 344 7.43 2.25 -19.06
CA LEU A 344 6.13 2.23 -19.73
C LEU A 344 5.10 1.50 -18.87
N GLY A 345 3.83 1.78 -19.13
CA GLY A 345 2.71 1.11 -18.48
C GLY A 345 2.58 -0.34 -18.94
N GLY A 346 1.88 -1.13 -18.16
CA GLY A 346 1.64 -2.54 -18.44
C GLY A 346 0.42 -3.07 -17.72
N LEU A 347 -0.01 -4.28 -18.12
CA LEU A 347 -1.14 -4.98 -17.52
C LEU A 347 -0.62 -6.22 -16.80
N HIS A 348 -1.07 -6.42 -15.57
CA HIS A 348 -0.74 -7.60 -14.77
C HIS A 348 -2.01 -8.31 -14.32
N ARG A 349 -1.92 -9.64 -14.28
CA ARG A 349 -2.95 -10.46 -13.66
C ARG A 349 -2.69 -10.53 -12.16
N ASN A 350 -3.70 -10.19 -11.37
CA ASN A 350 -3.62 -10.20 -9.92
C ASN A 350 -4.36 -11.40 -9.32
N THR A 351 -3.85 -11.92 -8.22
CA THR A 351 -4.41 -13.05 -7.48
C THR A 351 -5.06 -12.54 -6.20
N PHE A 352 -6.30 -12.94 -5.92
CA PHE A 352 -6.94 -12.74 -4.62
C PHE A 352 -7.91 -13.89 -4.28
N ILE A 353 -8.19 -14.08 -3.01
CA ILE A 353 -9.12 -15.09 -2.49
C ILE A 353 -10.46 -14.44 -2.10
N ARG A 354 -11.56 -15.19 -2.10
CA ARG A 354 -12.86 -14.73 -1.58
C ARG A 354 -12.84 -14.69 -0.04
N SER A 355 -12.06 -13.78 0.51
CA SER A 355 -11.77 -13.67 1.94
C SER A 355 -12.99 -13.65 2.85
N PRO A 356 -14.13 -12.98 2.53
CA PRO A 356 -15.32 -12.99 3.40
C PRO A 356 -15.87 -14.40 3.66
N ILE A 357 -15.73 -15.30 2.68
CA ILE A 357 -16.14 -16.71 2.85
C ILE A 357 -15.07 -17.51 3.57
N LEU A 358 -13.81 -17.32 3.17
CA LEU A 358 -12.70 -18.19 3.51
C LEU A 358 -12.05 -17.87 4.85
N LEU A 359 -11.99 -16.58 5.22
CA LEU A 359 -11.27 -16.13 6.40
C LEU A 359 -12.20 -15.89 7.59
N ASP A 360 -11.69 -16.16 8.79
CA ASP A 360 -12.27 -15.67 10.03
C ASP A 360 -11.80 -14.25 10.35
N ARG A 361 -12.34 -13.64 11.44
CA ARG A 361 -11.98 -12.29 11.86
C ARG A 361 -10.53 -12.14 12.37
N GLN A 362 -9.79 -13.24 12.47
CA GLN A 362 -8.36 -13.29 12.78
C GLN A 362 -7.50 -13.45 11.52
N LEU A 363 -8.10 -13.27 10.33
CA LEU A 363 -7.46 -13.47 9.01
C LEU A 363 -7.00 -14.91 8.77
N ARG A 364 -7.47 -15.88 9.58
CA ARG A 364 -7.12 -17.30 9.45
C ARG A 364 -8.03 -17.96 8.45
N LEU A 365 -7.46 -18.88 7.66
CA LEU A 365 -8.23 -19.77 6.81
C LEU A 365 -9.10 -20.67 7.69
N LYS A 366 -10.43 -20.61 7.56
CA LYS A 366 -11.39 -21.39 8.40
C LYS A 366 -11.14 -22.88 8.35
N SER A 367 -10.73 -23.42 7.17
CA SER A 367 -10.40 -24.84 6.99
C SER A 367 -9.02 -25.25 7.52
N ALA A 368 -8.11 -24.28 7.75
CA ALA A 368 -6.74 -24.52 8.21
C ALA A 368 -6.24 -23.32 9.04
N PRO A 369 -6.63 -23.20 10.33
CA PRO A 369 -6.40 -22.00 11.14
C PRO A 369 -4.94 -21.60 11.39
N HIS A 370 -3.97 -22.48 11.12
CA HIS A 370 -2.55 -22.19 11.17
C HIS A 370 -2.07 -21.33 9.98
N ILE A 371 -2.92 -21.15 8.96
CA ILE A 371 -2.65 -20.32 7.77
C ILE A 371 -3.43 -19.01 7.90
N ARG A 372 -2.72 -17.88 7.79
CA ARG A 372 -3.30 -16.54 7.63
C ARG A 372 -2.99 -15.97 6.25
N PHE A 373 -3.84 -15.06 5.83
CA PHE A 373 -3.62 -14.28 4.62
C PHE A 373 -3.51 -12.81 4.97
N ALA A 374 -2.61 -12.09 4.28
CA ALA A 374 -2.39 -10.66 4.48
C ALA A 374 -2.11 -9.92 3.17
N GLY A 375 -2.54 -8.67 3.11
CA GLY A 375 -2.31 -7.80 1.97
C GLY A 375 -3.30 -8.04 0.82
N GLN A 376 -2.93 -7.60 -0.38
CA GLN A 376 -3.82 -7.53 -1.54
C GLN A 376 -4.42 -8.89 -1.93
N ILE A 377 -3.75 -10.00 -1.63
CA ILE A 377 -4.30 -11.35 -1.84
C ILE A 377 -5.62 -11.59 -1.08
N THR A 378 -5.91 -10.82 -0.03
CA THR A 378 -7.18 -10.87 0.69
C THR A 378 -8.31 -10.10 0.01
N GLY A 379 -8.04 -9.43 -1.12
CA GLY A 379 -9.00 -8.56 -1.80
C GLY A 379 -9.13 -7.17 -1.17
N CYS A 380 -8.23 -6.74 -0.28
CA CYS A 380 -8.05 -5.33 -0.02
C CYS A 380 -7.25 -4.71 -1.18
N GLU A 381 -7.55 -3.47 -1.55
CA GLU A 381 -6.88 -2.79 -2.64
C GLU A 381 -6.09 -1.59 -2.13
N GLY A 382 -4.82 -1.49 -2.60
CA GLY A 382 -3.92 -0.39 -2.29
C GLY A 382 -2.78 -0.76 -1.34
N TYR A 383 -1.70 0.04 -1.42
CA TYR A 383 -0.48 -0.15 -0.63
C TYR A 383 -0.73 -0.03 0.88
N VAL A 384 -1.53 0.97 1.26
CA VAL A 384 -1.86 1.25 2.67
C VAL A 384 -2.69 0.13 3.26
N GLU A 385 -3.74 -0.27 2.55
CA GLU A 385 -4.64 -1.36 2.96
C GLU A 385 -3.88 -2.68 3.07
N SER A 386 -3.01 -2.98 2.09
CA SER A 386 -2.17 -4.17 2.14
C SER A 386 -1.27 -4.19 3.36
N SER A 387 -0.62 -3.05 3.65
CA SER A 387 0.23 -2.90 4.83
C SER A 387 -0.57 -3.02 6.13
N ALA A 388 -1.75 -2.40 6.20
CA ALA A 388 -2.64 -2.43 7.36
C ALA A 388 -3.13 -3.86 7.69
N VAL A 389 -3.46 -4.65 6.66
CA VAL A 389 -3.81 -6.06 6.85
C VAL A 389 -2.60 -6.88 7.31
N GLY A 390 -1.40 -6.57 6.79
CA GLY A 390 -0.13 -7.15 7.25
C GLY A 390 0.15 -6.85 8.72
N LEU A 391 -0.02 -5.58 9.11
CA LEU A 391 0.12 -5.12 10.50
C LEU A 391 -0.78 -5.92 11.45
N MET A 392 -2.07 -6.04 11.10
CA MET A 392 -3.02 -6.77 11.92
C MET A 392 -2.74 -8.27 11.95
N ALA A 393 -2.34 -8.88 10.83
CA ALA A 393 -1.94 -10.27 10.79
C ALA A 393 -0.75 -10.55 11.71
N GLY A 394 0.25 -9.66 11.74
CA GLY A 394 1.40 -9.74 12.63
C GLY A 394 1.01 -9.66 14.11
N ILE A 395 0.22 -8.64 14.49
CA ILE A 395 -0.26 -8.44 15.87
C ILE A 395 -1.08 -9.65 16.35
N MET A 396 -2.04 -10.10 15.54
CA MET A 396 -2.92 -11.22 15.89
C MET A 396 -2.13 -12.53 16.02
N THR A 397 -1.16 -12.77 15.14
CA THR A 397 -0.33 -13.97 15.21
C THR A 397 0.58 -13.95 16.43
N ALA A 398 1.20 -12.82 16.75
CA ALA A 398 2.04 -12.69 17.95
C ALA A 398 1.23 -12.93 19.23
N ALA A 399 0.01 -12.40 19.32
CA ALA A 399 -0.87 -12.61 20.44
C ALA A 399 -1.25 -14.09 20.61
N GLU A 400 -1.61 -14.76 19.52
CA GLU A 400 -1.96 -16.19 19.52
C GLU A 400 -0.80 -17.07 19.99
N LEU A 401 0.42 -16.82 19.50
CA LEU A 401 1.62 -17.52 19.95
C LEU A 401 1.91 -17.28 21.44
N GLY A 402 1.55 -16.10 21.94
CA GLY A 402 1.59 -15.77 23.38
C GLY A 402 0.40 -16.30 24.20
N GLY A 403 -0.47 -17.14 23.61
CA GLY A 403 -1.66 -17.70 24.28
C GLY A 403 -2.79 -16.70 24.53
N ARG A 404 -2.80 -15.56 23.80
CA ARG A 404 -3.82 -14.52 23.88
C ARG A 404 -4.58 -14.42 22.55
N THR A 405 -5.77 -13.84 22.61
CA THR A 405 -6.54 -13.48 21.41
C THR A 405 -6.75 -11.98 21.39
N VAL A 406 -6.29 -11.32 20.33
CA VAL A 406 -6.57 -9.90 20.05
C VAL A 406 -7.79 -9.84 19.15
N THR A 407 -8.86 -9.17 19.58
CA THR A 407 -10.05 -8.98 18.75
C THR A 407 -9.74 -7.94 17.63
N ALA A 408 -10.48 -8.03 16.52
CA ALA A 408 -10.38 -6.99 15.50
C ALA A 408 -10.76 -5.61 16.08
N PRO A 409 -10.17 -4.51 15.61
CA PRO A 409 -10.59 -3.16 15.98
C PRO A 409 -12.06 -2.93 15.67
N PRO A 410 -12.75 -1.99 16.36
CA PRO A 410 -14.14 -1.67 16.06
C PRO A 410 -14.36 -1.21 14.62
N SER A 411 -15.49 -1.55 14.01
CA SER A 411 -15.86 -1.13 12.65
C SER A 411 -16.05 0.39 12.48
N THR A 412 -15.95 1.14 13.57
CA THR A 412 -15.89 2.60 13.61
C THR A 412 -14.51 3.15 13.27
N THR A 413 -13.45 2.32 13.30
CA THR A 413 -12.07 2.65 12.94
C THR A 413 -11.79 2.27 11.48
N ALA A 414 -10.75 2.84 10.86
CA ALA A 414 -10.36 2.50 9.50
C ALA A 414 -9.87 1.04 9.39
N LEU A 415 -9.05 0.60 10.35
CA LEU A 415 -8.59 -0.79 10.46
C LEU A 415 -9.76 -1.76 10.62
N GLY A 416 -10.69 -1.46 11.53
CA GLY A 416 -11.84 -2.32 11.77
C GLY A 416 -12.81 -2.40 10.60
N ALA A 417 -13.05 -1.28 9.92
CA ALA A 417 -13.87 -1.20 8.71
C ALA A 417 -13.24 -2.01 7.55
N LEU A 418 -11.91 -1.89 7.36
CA LEU A 418 -11.18 -2.66 6.36
C LEU A 418 -11.24 -4.17 6.66
N LEU A 419 -10.94 -4.57 7.90
CA LEU A 419 -11.00 -5.98 8.31
C LEU A 419 -12.42 -6.53 8.21
N GLY A 420 -13.45 -5.75 8.56
CA GLY A 420 -14.86 -6.10 8.39
C GLY A 420 -15.17 -6.46 6.93
N HIS A 421 -14.77 -5.59 5.99
CA HIS A 421 -14.95 -5.82 4.56
C HIS A 421 -14.33 -7.15 4.09
N ILE A 422 -13.09 -7.42 4.47
CA ILE A 422 -12.38 -8.64 4.03
C ILE A 422 -12.70 -9.91 4.84
N THR A 423 -13.46 -9.83 5.94
CA THR A 423 -13.73 -11.00 6.81
C THR A 423 -15.21 -11.30 7.03
N GLY A 424 -16.11 -10.78 6.19
CA GLY A 424 -17.51 -11.23 6.22
C GLY A 424 -18.59 -10.17 6.29
N ASP A 425 -18.26 -8.86 6.32
CA ASP A 425 -19.26 -7.80 6.25
C ASP A 425 -19.66 -7.49 4.78
N ALA A 426 -18.84 -7.93 3.80
CA ALA A 426 -19.14 -7.83 2.39
C ALA A 426 -20.06 -8.97 1.93
N LEU A 427 -20.90 -8.69 0.90
CA LEU A 427 -21.69 -9.72 0.23
C LEU A 427 -20.74 -10.66 -0.54
N ALA A 428 -20.75 -11.93 -0.17
CA ALA A 428 -19.78 -12.91 -0.64
C ALA A 428 -19.81 -13.16 -2.16
N ASP A 429 -21.01 -13.07 -2.76
CA ASP A 429 -21.20 -13.34 -4.19
C ASP A 429 -20.70 -12.20 -5.08
N ASP A 430 -20.71 -10.96 -4.57
CA ASP A 430 -20.30 -9.74 -5.26
C ASP A 430 -18.98 -9.17 -4.70
N TYR A 431 -18.18 -9.98 -3.97
CA TYR A 431 -16.94 -9.51 -3.36
C TYR A 431 -15.95 -9.00 -4.39
N GLN A 432 -15.62 -7.73 -4.27
CA GLN A 432 -14.66 -7.04 -5.12
C GLN A 432 -13.55 -6.41 -4.29
N PRO A 433 -12.31 -6.39 -4.79
CA PRO A 433 -11.24 -5.63 -4.17
C PRO A 433 -11.64 -4.17 -3.97
N MET A 434 -11.36 -3.62 -2.78
CA MET A 434 -11.78 -2.27 -2.41
C MET A 434 -10.74 -1.55 -1.57
N ASN A 435 -10.59 -0.25 -1.84
CA ASN A 435 -9.84 0.67 -0.99
C ASN A 435 -10.68 1.07 0.23
N ILE A 436 -9.99 1.42 1.33
CA ILE A 436 -10.65 2.00 2.49
C ILE A 436 -11.39 3.28 2.10
N ASN A 437 -12.65 3.38 2.49
CA ASN A 437 -13.51 4.54 2.30
C ASN A 437 -14.55 4.63 3.41
N PHE A 438 -15.13 5.81 3.64
CA PHE A 438 -16.10 6.01 4.72
C PHE A 438 -17.40 5.20 4.59
N GLY A 439 -17.68 4.61 3.42
CA GLY A 439 -18.82 3.72 3.23
C GLY A 439 -18.68 2.37 3.95
N LEU A 440 -17.44 1.97 4.29
CA LEU A 440 -17.15 0.73 5.03
C LEU A 440 -17.30 0.89 6.54
N PHE A 441 -17.32 2.13 7.06
CA PHE A 441 -17.39 2.40 8.50
C PHE A 441 -18.80 2.19 9.02
N ALA A 442 -18.90 1.75 10.27
CA ALA A 442 -20.16 1.80 10.98
C ALA A 442 -20.76 3.21 10.96
N PRO A 443 -22.07 3.37 10.68
CA PRO A 443 -22.71 4.68 10.63
C PRO A 443 -22.57 5.42 11.97
N LEU A 444 -22.73 6.74 11.93
CA LEU A 444 -22.85 7.54 13.15
C LEU A 444 -24.24 7.31 13.78
N ASP A 445 -24.28 7.24 15.11
CA ASP A 445 -25.53 7.02 15.85
C ASP A 445 -26.49 8.21 15.74
N GLU A 446 -25.92 9.42 15.55
CA GLU A 446 -26.68 10.66 15.41
C GLU A 446 -26.58 11.24 13.99
N LYS A 447 -27.62 11.98 13.59
CA LYS A 447 -27.61 12.73 12.33
C LYS A 447 -26.67 13.92 12.43
N VAL A 448 -25.55 13.86 11.74
CA VAL A 448 -24.57 14.94 11.64
C VAL A 448 -24.67 15.64 10.29
N HIS A 449 -24.52 16.97 10.28
CA HIS A 449 -24.55 17.77 9.06
C HIS A 449 -23.46 17.31 8.08
N LYS A 450 -23.78 17.27 6.77
CA LYS A 450 -22.88 16.72 5.71
C LYS A 450 -21.45 17.25 5.79
N LYS A 451 -21.26 18.54 6.08
CA LYS A 451 -19.92 19.16 6.16
C LYS A 451 -19.09 18.67 7.35
N SER A 452 -19.72 18.28 8.45
CA SER A 452 -19.06 17.84 9.69
C SER A 452 -19.00 16.30 9.82
N ARG A 453 -19.64 15.57 8.90
CA ARG A 453 -19.79 14.11 9.00
C ARG A 453 -18.45 13.39 9.02
N LYS A 454 -17.51 13.76 8.14
CA LYS A 454 -16.19 13.12 8.08
C LYS A 454 -15.40 13.35 9.37
N ALA A 455 -15.32 14.58 9.83
CA ALA A 455 -14.65 14.92 11.09
C ALA A 455 -15.27 14.20 12.30
N ALA A 456 -16.59 14.04 12.34
CA ALA A 456 -17.25 13.26 13.39
C ALA A 456 -16.87 11.77 13.34
N MET A 457 -16.81 11.19 12.13
CA MET A 457 -16.40 9.78 11.95
C MET A 457 -14.93 9.57 12.35
N THR A 458 -14.02 10.45 11.94
CA THR A 458 -12.59 10.35 12.28
C THR A 458 -12.33 10.60 13.76
N GLY A 459 -13.05 11.55 14.38
CA GLY A 459 -12.98 11.79 15.81
C GLY A 459 -13.41 10.57 16.64
N ARG A 460 -14.55 9.95 16.28
CA ARG A 460 -15.01 8.71 16.90
C ARG A 460 -13.98 7.58 16.71
N ALA A 461 -13.48 7.40 15.49
CA ALA A 461 -12.52 6.36 15.17
C ALA A 461 -11.25 6.42 16.05
N ARG A 462 -10.68 7.62 16.25
CA ARG A 462 -9.52 7.83 17.13
C ARG A 462 -9.81 7.44 18.58
N THR A 463 -10.96 7.82 19.11
CA THR A 463 -11.37 7.47 20.47
C THR A 463 -11.52 5.95 20.62
N ASP A 464 -12.17 5.31 19.67
CA ASP A 464 -12.44 3.88 19.68
C ASP A 464 -11.16 3.06 19.49
N LEU A 465 -10.23 3.52 18.61
CA LEU A 465 -8.93 2.88 18.43
C LEU A 465 -8.11 2.94 19.73
N ASN A 466 -8.00 4.10 20.37
CA ASN A 466 -7.26 4.25 21.62
C ASN A 466 -7.84 3.35 22.73
N SER A 467 -9.15 3.27 22.82
CA SER A 467 -9.85 2.39 23.76
C SER A 467 -9.54 0.90 23.46
N TRP A 468 -9.52 0.52 22.17
CA TRP A 468 -9.20 -0.82 21.73
C TRP A 468 -7.73 -1.19 22.01
N ILE A 469 -6.78 -0.30 21.71
CA ILE A 469 -5.35 -0.49 22.00
C ILE A 469 -5.16 -0.78 23.50
N ALA A 470 -5.76 0.06 24.35
CA ALA A 470 -5.68 -0.08 25.80
C ALA A 470 -6.31 -1.41 26.29
N ALA A 471 -7.49 -1.75 25.80
CA ALA A 471 -8.21 -2.98 26.19
C ALA A 471 -7.48 -4.25 25.74
N GLN A 472 -6.79 -4.23 24.59
CA GLN A 472 -6.05 -5.38 24.07
C GLN A 472 -4.60 -5.47 24.60
N ALA A 473 -4.15 -4.50 25.40
CA ALA A 473 -2.78 -4.38 25.89
C ALA A 473 -1.75 -4.50 24.75
N ILE A 474 -2.01 -3.79 23.64
CA ILE A 474 -1.11 -3.73 22.50
C ILE A 474 -0.06 -2.65 22.82
N ALA A 475 1.21 -3.07 22.90
CA ALA A 475 2.32 -2.11 22.95
C ALA A 475 2.48 -1.45 21.57
N ALA A 476 2.55 -0.12 21.59
CA ALA A 476 2.83 0.69 20.41
C ALA A 476 4.30 0.59 20.00
#